data_1e705f63704571b4fe38b8f185e2ef6d
#
_entry.id   1e705f63704571b4fe38b8f185e2ef6d
#
_cell.length_a   1.000
_cell.length_b   1.000
_cell.length_c   1.000
_cell.angle_alpha   90.00
_cell.angle_beta   90.00
_cell.angle_gamma   90.00
#
_symmetry.space_group_name_H-M   'P 1'
#
loop_
_entity.id
_entity.type
_entity.pdbx_description
1 polymer ?
#
loop_
_entity_poly.entity_id
_entity_poly.type
_entity_poly.pdbx_seq_one_letter_code
_entity_poly.pdbx_strand_id
1 'polypeptide(L)'
;MRILLAGTPAFAKIAFENLLHCAHTDTESLTLEIIGLLTQPDRIFGRKKELKAPETKEFVLSLFPNIPIFQPQRIDTHTIESIKALQPDMILVVAFGQILPQAFLDIAPCLNLHASILPNLRGASPIQEMILAQPKFFGVSVMQMELGLDCGAILGVGYVENCGENLYTLSTRLAQRGAQVLWGVLKRLRTHSLVPLEQNNADSSYCTKITRQDGLITLKNAQEVYYKYLAYYGWPSVFVESGLKFTHIVGFEAQGFYKEGEIIKILAHSALIGCKQGYLEIVSVQPPNKKEMPINAYLAGARLQEGVCLL
;
A
#
# COMPACT_ATOMS: atom_id res chain seq x y z
N MET A 1 -0.80 24.03 -15.58
CA MET A 1 -0.78 23.89 -14.11
C MET A 1 0.56 23.29 -13.71
N ARG A 2 1.32 24.01 -12.88
CA ARG A 2 2.67 23.63 -12.39
C ARG A 2 2.53 22.73 -11.15
N ILE A 3 2.96 21.48 -11.27
CA ILE A 3 2.74 20.46 -10.26
C ILE A 3 4.06 20.03 -9.62
N LEU A 4 4.15 20.11 -8.29
CA LEU A 4 5.14 19.37 -7.51
C LEU A 4 4.56 18.01 -7.14
N LEU A 5 5.25 16.92 -7.46
CA LEU A 5 4.92 15.58 -7.00
C LEU A 5 5.58 15.31 -5.64
N ALA A 6 4.87 14.71 -4.70
CA ALA A 6 5.40 14.29 -3.41
C ALA A 6 4.99 12.83 -3.13
N GLY A 7 5.92 11.90 -3.17
CA GLY A 7 5.60 10.48 -2.99
C GLY A 7 6.83 9.59 -3.02
N THR A 8 6.71 8.35 -2.52
CA THR A 8 7.88 7.49 -2.34
C THR A 8 7.72 6.08 -2.92
N PRO A 9 6.74 5.23 -2.46
CA PRO A 9 6.69 3.82 -2.83
C PRO A 9 6.06 3.58 -4.20
N ALA A 10 6.05 2.33 -4.61
CA ALA A 10 5.43 1.87 -5.86
C ALA A 10 3.98 2.36 -6.04
N PHE A 11 3.19 2.44 -4.98
CA PHE A 11 1.83 3.01 -5.01
C PHE A 11 1.83 4.44 -5.58
N ALA A 12 2.73 5.30 -5.10
CA ALA A 12 2.87 6.67 -5.58
C ALA A 12 3.36 6.70 -7.05
N LYS A 13 4.34 5.88 -7.38
CA LYS A 13 4.85 5.74 -8.77
C LYS A 13 3.72 5.38 -9.73
N ILE A 14 2.93 4.36 -9.41
CA ILE A 14 1.81 3.91 -10.26
C ILE A 14 0.74 4.99 -10.37
N ALA A 15 0.42 5.68 -9.27
CA ALA A 15 -0.55 6.78 -9.29
C ALA A 15 -0.08 7.93 -10.19
N PHE A 16 1.18 8.36 -10.08
CA PHE A 16 1.73 9.44 -10.92
C PHE A 16 1.82 9.05 -12.40
N GLU A 17 2.27 7.83 -12.70
CA GLU A 17 2.31 7.29 -14.07
C GLU A 17 0.93 7.31 -14.74
N ASN A 18 -0.09 6.81 -14.03
CA ASN A 18 -1.46 6.80 -14.55
C ASN A 18 -2.08 8.21 -14.61
N LEU A 19 -1.74 9.11 -13.69
CA LEU A 19 -2.16 10.53 -13.78
C LEU A 19 -1.62 11.20 -15.02
N LEU A 20 -0.32 11.02 -15.31
CA LEU A 20 0.30 11.56 -16.52
C LEU A 20 -0.30 10.95 -17.80
N HIS A 21 -0.63 9.65 -17.75
CA HIS A 21 -1.34 8.99 -18.84
C HIS A 21 -2.74 9.60 -19.05
N CYS A 22 -3.53 9.82 -17.99
CA CYS A 22 -4.83 10.49 -18.07
C CYS A 22 -4.70 11.89 -18.65
N ALA A 23 -3.70 12.66 -18.24
CA ALA A 23 -3.45 14.01 -18.73
C ALA A 23 -3.05 14.03 -20.23
N HIS A 24 -2.32 13.00 -20.67
CA HIS A 24 -1.89 12.89 -22.08
C HIS A 24 -3.03 12.43 -23.01
N THR A 25 -3.91 11.57 -22.54
CA THR A 25 -5.00 10.99 -23.34
C THR A 25 -6.25 11.85 -23.37
N ASP A 26 -6.41 12.78 -22.42
CA ASP A 26 -7.55 13.68 -22.34
C ASP A 26 -7.30 14.91 -23.24
N THR A 27 -8.12 15.06 -24.26
CA THR A 27 -8.04 16.18 -25.21
C THR A 27 -8.60 17.49 -24.64
N GLU A 28 -9.21 17.46 -23.46
CA GLU A 28 -9.70 18.64 -22.75
C GLU A 28 -8.55 19.36 -22.01
N SER A 29 -7.86 20.18 -22.69
CA SER A 29 -7.06 21.40 -22.36
C SER A 29 -6.48 21.63 -20.95
N LEU A 30 -6.28 20.63 -20.06
CA LEU A 30 -5.48 20.80 -18.85
C LEU A 30 -4.09 20.19 -19.04
N THR A 31 -3.10 21.04 -19.29
CA THR A 31 -1.70 20.61 -19.36
C THR A 31 -1.08 20.63 -17.97
N LEU A 32 -0.46 19.52 -17.58
CA LEU A 32 0.34 19.40 -16.36
C LEU A 32 1.82 19.62 -16.69
N GLU A 33 2.44 20.60 -16.04
CA GLU A 33 3.88 20.80 -16.03
C GLU A 33 4.45 20.25 -14.72
N ILE A 34 5.16 19.13 -14.76
CA ILE A 34 5.80 18.59 -13.58
C ILE A 34 7.09 19.36 -13.33
N ILE A 35 7.16 20.06 -12.20
CA ILE A 35 8.26 21.00 -11.88
C ILE A 35 9.24 20.47 -10.84
N GLY A 36 8.96 19.36 -10.19
CA GLY A 36 9.82 18.76 -9.19
C GLY A 36 9.22 17.50 -8.57
N LEU A 37 10.08 16.77 -7.89
CA LEU A 37 9.68 15.61 -7.07
C LEU A 37 10.26 15.75 -5.65
N LEU A 38 9.39 15.61 -4.65
CA LEU A 38 9.74 15.43 -3.26
C LEU A 38 9.58 13.94 -2.90
N THR A 39 10.64 13.29 -2.45
CA THR A 39 10.61 11.86 -2.10
C THR A 39 11.54 11.55 -0.93
N GLN A 40 11.44 10.34 -0.36
CA GLN A 40 12.34 9.90 0.69
C GLN A 40 13.77 9.73 0.15
N PRO A 41 14.80 9.86 1.00
CA PRO A 41 16.18 9.56 0.63
C PRO A 41 16.36 8.13 0.12
N ASP A 42 17.35 7.94 -0.73
CA ASP A 42 17.82 6.62 -1.15
C ASP A 42 18.21 5.81 0.10
N ARG A 43 17.85 4.54 0.13
CA ARG A 43 18.08 3.68 1.31
C ARG A 43 18.84 2.41 0.93
N ILE A 44 19.64 1.94 1.88
CA ILE A 44 20.31 0.65 1.77
C ILE A 44 19.25 -0.46 1.78
N PHE A 45 19.29 -1.33 0.77
CA PHE A 45 18.34 -2.42 0.59
C PHE A 45 19.04 -3.76 0.39
N GLY A 46 18.38 -4.82 0.88
CA GLY A 46 18.82 -6.20 0.69
C GLY A 46 20.08 -6.61 1.45
N ARG A 47 20.48 -7.88 1.30
CA ARG A 47 21.66 -8.46 1.98
C ARG A 47 22.98 -7.88 1.47
N LYS A 48 23.01 -7.45 0.22
CA LYS A 48 24.21 -6.83 -0.41
C LYS A 48 24.40 -5.36 -0.03
N LYS A 49 23.46 -4.78 0.76
CA LYS A 49 23.49 -3.37 1.17
C LYS A 49 23.62 -2.38 0.00
N GLU A 50 22.98 -2.69 -1.11
CA GLU A 50 22.96 -1.80 -2.29
C GLU A 50 22.07 -0.59 -2.00
N LEU A 51 22.51 0.60 -2.43
CA LEU A 51 21.71 1.80 -2.33
C LEU A 51 20.60 1.75 -3.37
N LYS A 52 19.33 1.81 -2.92
CA LYS A 52 18.16 1.78 -3.78
C LYS A 52 17.44 3.12 -3.72
N ALA A 53 17.19 3.71 -4.89
CA ALA A 53 16.36 4.89 -5.03
C ALA A 53 14.87 4.55 -4.81
N PRO A 54 14.05 5.51 -4.36
CA PRO A 54 12.60 5.39 -4.38
C PRO A 54 12.07 5.14 -5.79
N GLU A 55 11.02 4.34 -5.89
CA GLU A 55 10.41 4.01 -7.19
C GLU A 55 9.90 5.25 -7.93
N THR A 56 9.45 6.28 -7.21
CA THR A 56 9.05 7.58 -7.79
C THR A 56 10.22 8.34 -8.38
N LYS A 57 11.41 8.30 -7.76
CA LYS A 57 12.62 8.95 -8.28
C LYS A 57 13.07 8.32 -9.59
N GLU A 58 13.17 7.00 -9.63
CA GLU A 58 13.56 6.27 -10.86
C GLU A 58 12.58 6.58 -12.01
N PHE A 59 11.28 6.55 -11.73
CA PHE A 59 10.22 6.84 -12.69
C PHE A 59 10.29 8.29 -13.20
N VAL A 60 10.34 9.27 -12.30
CA VAL A 60 10.30 10.69 -12.69
C VAL A 60 11.55 11.07 -13.48
N LEU A 61 12.74 10.60 -13.08
CA LEU A 61 13.97 10.86 -13.82
C LEU A 61 14.01 10.20 -15.20
N SER A 62 13.30 9.08 -15.40
CA SER A 62 13.19 8.45 -16.72
C SER A 62 12.41 9.30 -17.73
N LEU A 63 11.46 10.11 -17.27
CA LEU A 63 10.65 11.01 -18.10
C LEU A 63 11.20 12.44 -18.14
N PHE A 64 11.76 12.90 -17.03
CA PHE A 64 12.22 14.29 -16.83
C PHE A 64 13.64 14.29 -16.24
N PRO A 65 14.70 14.01 -17.03
CA PRO A 65 16.05 13.82 -16.50
C PRO A 65 16.65 14.99 -15.72
N ASN A 66 16.21 16.20 -15.99
CA ASN A 66 16.74 17.45 -15.40
C ASN A 66 15.83 18.06 -14.34
N ILE A 67 14.79 17.34 -13.90
CA ILE A 67 13.85 17.88 -12.92
C ILE A 67 14.49 17.95 -11.53
N PRO A 68 14.22 18.96 -10.70
CA PRO A 68 14.66 19.02 -9.32
C PRO A 68 14.09 17.85 -8.49
N ILE A 69 14.96 17.14 -7.77
CA ILE A 69 14.60 16.06 -6.83
C ILE A 69 14.97 16.50 -5.42
N PHE A 70 13.97 16.56 -4.53
CA PHE A 70 14.14 16.87 -3.13
C PHE A 70 14.05 15.60 -2.29
N GLN A 71 15.11 15.28 -1.55
CA GLN A 71 15.21 14.07 -0.71
C GLN A 71 15.63 14.41 0.73
N PRO A 72 14.90 15.28 1.44
CA PRO A 72 15.29 15.66 2.80
C PRO A 72 15.02 14.51 3.78
N GLN A 73 15.90 14.35 4.78
CA GLN A 73 15.66 13.46 5.91
C GLN A 73 14.45 13.94 6.75
N ARG A 74 14.28 15.27 6.82
CA ARG A 74 13.14 15.99 7.41
C ARG A 74 12.88 17.22 6.56
N ILE A 75 11.61 17.58 6.39
CA ILE A 75 11.25 18.85 5.75
C ILE A 75 11.76 20.00 6.61
N ASP A 76 12.72 20.71 6.10
CA ASP A 76 13.36 21.88 6.75
C ASP A 76 13.07 23.18 5.96
N THR A 77 13.50 24.30 6.52
CA THR A 77 13.33 25.62 5.90
C THR A 77 13.97 25.71 4.52
N HIS A 78 15.15 25.11 4.33
CA HIS A 78 15.83 25.11 3.04
C HIS A 78 15.04 24.35 1.98
N THR A 79 14.49 23.20 2.30
CA THR A 79 13.60 22.41 1.42
C THR A 79 12.36 23.22 1.06
N ILE A 80 11.73 23.88 2.06
CA ILE A 80 10.54 24.71 1.86
C ILE A 80 10.82 25.86 0.90
N GLU A 81 11.88 26.65 1.12
CA GLU A 81 12.24 27.78 0.27
C GLU A 81 12.64 27.34 -1.15
N SER A 82 13.32 26.22 -1.28
CA SER A 82 13.69 25.67 -2.59
C SER A 82 12.45 25.24 -3.40
N ILE A 83 11.47 24.61 -2.75
CA ILE A 83 10.20 24.23 -3.40
C ILE A 83 9.35 25.46 -3.72
N LYS A 84 9.28 26.44 -2.80
CA LYS A 84 8.57 27.69 -3.02
C LYS A 84 9.13 28.48 -4.20
N ALA A 85 10.44 28.46 -4.41
CA ALA A 85 11.09 29.10 -5.56
C ALA A 85 10.67 28.49 -6.90
N LEU A 86 10.20 27.24 -6.92
CA LEU A 86 9.63 26.61 -8.12
C LEU A 86 8.23 27.14 -8.46
N GLN A 87 7.56 27.87 -7.58
CA GLN A 87 6.22 28.41 -7.75
C GLN A 87 5.20 27.35 -8.22
N PRO A 88 4.97 26.27 -7.43
CA PRO A 88 3.94 25.30 -7.77
C PRO A 88 2.54 25.91 -7.69
N ASP A 89 1.68 25.58 -8.66
CA ASP A 89 0.25 25.87 -8.58
C ASP A 89 -0.44 24.87 -7.64
N MET A 90 0.12 23.66 -7.52
CA MET A 90 -0.43 22.53 -6.74
C MET A 90 0.68 21.58 -6.32
N ILE A 91 0.53 20.96 -5.14
CA ILE A 91 1.37 19.87 -4.66
C ILE A 91 0.50 18.61 -4.57
N LEU A 92 0.91 17.55 -5.27
CA LEU A 92 0.22 16.26 -5.23
C LEU A 92 0.99 15.27 -4.35
N VAL A 93 0.37 14.87 -3.25
CA VAL A 93 0.95 13.99 -2.25
C VAL A 93 0.37 12.59 -2.37
N VAL A 94 1.23 11.58 -2.52
CA VAL A 94 0.83 10.17 -2.55
C VAL A 94 1.83 9.35 -1.74
N ALA A 95 1.44 8.88 -0.57
CA ALA A 95 2.25 8.03 0.29
C ALA A 95 3.70 8.55 0.47
N PHE A 96 3.87 9.80 0.83
CA PHE A 96 5.20 10.42 0.99
C PHE A 96 5.95 9.92 2.22
N GLY A 97 5.24 9.68 3.33
CA GLY A 97 5.78 9.04 4.52
C GLY A 97 6.46 9.98 5.53
N GLN A 98 6.30 11.29 5.40
CA GLN A 98 6.65 12.29 6.43
C GLN A 98 5.44 13.18 6.71
N ILE A 99 5.39 13.71 7.93
CA ILE A 99 4.44 14.77 8.30
C ILE A 99 4.89 16.06 7.61
N LEU A 100 3.97 16.72 6.93
CA LEU A 100 4.20 18.01 6.27
C LEU A 100 3.87 19.16 7.27
N PRO A 101 4.83 20.02 7.58
CA PRO A 101 4.59 21.15 8.49
C PRO A 101 3.71 22.22 7.82
N GLN A 102 3.07 23.09 8.63
CA GLN A 102 2.21 24.17 8.12
C GLN A 102 2.92 25.01 7.06
N ALA A 103 4.15 25.43 7.30
CA ALA A 103 4.93 26.21 6.36
C ALA A 103 5.13 25.55 4.98
N PHE A 104 5.06 24.23 4.89
CA PHE A 104 5.06 23.50 3.62
C PHE A 104 3.66 23.55 2.98
N LEU A 105 2.61 23.34 3.77
CA LEU A 105 1.21 23.38 3.28
C LEU A 105 0.81 24.79 2.79
N ASP A 106 1.49 25.82 3.28
CA ASP A 106 1.27 27.23 2.87
C ASP A 106 1.93 27.59 1.53
N ILE A 107 2.76 26.71 0.93
CA ILE A 107 3.41 26.98 -0.37
C ILE A 107 2.38 27.03 -1.49
N ALA A 108 1.51 26.03 -1.56
CA ALA A 108 0.46 25.89 -2.57
C ALA A 108 -0.60 24.90 -2.07
N PRO A 109 -1.81 24.87 -2.66
CA PRO A 109 -2.79 23.82 -2.34
C PRO A 109 -2.19 22.43 -2.44
N CYS A 110 -2.29 21.66 -1.35
CA CYS A 110 -1.79 20.28 -1.27
C CYS A 110 -2.96 19.31 -1.36
N LEU A 111 -2.93 18.40 -2.33
CA LEU A 111 -3.90 17.31 -2.45
C LEU A 111 -3.24 15.99 -2.10
N ASN A 112 -3.90 15.16 -1.27
CA ASN A 112 -3.44 13.82 -0.96
C ASN A 112 -4.37 12.78 -1.61
N LEU A 113 -3.75 11.79 -2.28
CA LEU A 113 -4.42 10.56 -2.66
C LEU A 113 -4.26 9.55 -1.53
N HIS A 114 -5.33 9.36 -0.76
CA HIS A 114 -5.38 8.44 0.35
C HIS A 114 -6.05 7.11 -0.04
N ALA A 115 -5.46 5.99 0.36
CA ALA A 115 -5.88 4.65 -0.08
C ALA A 115 -7.01 4.07 0.78
N SER A 116 -8.02 4.88 1.15
CA SER A 116 -9.26 4.43 1.76
C SER A 116 -10.43 5.35 1.37
N ILE A 117 -11.64 4.95 1.74
CA ILE A 117 -12.84 5.78 1.67
C ILE A 117 -12.92 6.58 2.98
N LEU A 118 -12.38 7.82 2.95
CA LEU A 118 -12.44 8.72 4.11
C LEU A 118 -13.90 9.05 4.49
N PRO A 119 -14.18 9.23 5.79
CA PRO A 119 -13.25 9.39 6.91
C PRO A 119 -12.73 8.09 7.53
N ASN A 120 -13.00 6.92 6.94
CA ASN A 120 -12.53 5.65 7.46
C ASN A 120 -11.04 5.41 7.15
N LEU A 121 -10.35 4.75 8.09
CA LEU A 121 -8.97 4.31 7.94
C LEU A 121 -7.99 5.45 7.63
N ARG A 122 -8.10 6.57 8.35
CA ARG A 122 -7.05 7.59 8.38
C ARG A 122 -5.76 6.98 8.89
N GLY A 123 -4.60 7.31 8.31
CA GLY A 123 -3.30 6.85 8.80
C GLY A 123 -2.49 6.02 7.82
N ALA A 124 -1.63 5.12 8.34
CA ALA A 124 -0.46 4.65 7.61
C ALA A 124 -0.69 3.39 6.74
N SER A 125 -1.69 2.55 7.03
CA SER A 125 -1.85 1.24 6.38
C SER A 125 -3.30 0.90 6.02
N PRO A 126 -4.02 1.81 5.34
CA PRO A 126 -5.44 1.61 5.04
C PRO A 126 -5.71 0.40 4.13
N ILE A 127 -4.79 0.08 3.20
CA ILE A 127 -4.97 -1.03 2.26
C ILE A 127 -4.97 -2.36 2.99
N GLN A 128 -4.04 -2.55 3.96
CA GLN A 128 -3.98 -3.76 4.77
C GLN A 128 -5.26 -3.94 5.59
N GLU A 129 -5.72 -2.88 6.24
CA GLU A 129 -6.96 -2.92 7.03
C GLU A 129 -8.19 -3.24 6.17
N MET A 130 -8.29 -2.67 4.97
CA MET A 130 -9.35 -3.03 4.03
C MET A 130 -9.31 -4.51 3.66
N ILE A 131 -8.12 -5.07 3.38
CA ILE A 131 -7.99 -6.49 3.06
C ILE A 131 -8.40 -7.37 4.26
N LEU A 132 -8.01 -6.99 5.48
CA LEU A 132 -8.42 -7.72 6.69
C LEU A 132 -9.94 -7.69 6.90
N ALA A 133 -10.58 -6.57 6.63
CA ALA A 133 -12.02 -6.36 6.80
C ALA A 133 -12.89 -6.98 5.68
N GLN A 134 -12.30 -7.28 4.51
CA GLN A 134 -12.99 -7.87 3.34
C GLN A 134 -14.31 -7.20 2.96
N PRO A 135 -14.40 -5.87 2.82
CA PRO A 135 -15.61 -5.21 2.35
C PRO A 135 -15.91 -5.59 0.89
N LYS A 136 -17.15 -5.39 0.46
CA LYS A 136 -17.55 -5.63 -0.95
C LYS A 136 -16.80 -4.72 -1.93
N PHE A 137 -16.48 -3.49 -1.52
CA PHE A 137 -15.73 -2.53 -2.31
C PHE A 137 -14.59 -1.95 -1.50
N PHE A 138 -13.44 -1.86 -2.11
CA PHE A 138 -12.31 -1.05 -1.67
C PHE A 138 -12.39 0.35 -2.28
N GLY A 139 -11.64 1.31 -1.76
CA GLY A 139 -11.65 2.62 -2.39
C GLY A 139 -10.48 3.51 -2.03
N VAL A 140 -10.49 4.66 -2.69
CA VAL A 140 -9.51 5.73 -2.52
C VAL A 140 -10.23 7.07 -2.40
N SER A 141 -9.62 8.01 -1.70
CA SER A 141 -10.10 9.39 -1.58
C SER A 141 -9.00 10.36 -2.02
N VAL A 142 -9.38 11.38 -2.78
CA VAL A 142 -8.57 12.59 -2.95
C VAL A 142 -9.09 13.62 -1.98
N MET A 143 -8.21 14.15 -1.14
CA MET A 143 -8.56 15.14 -0.13
C MET A 143 -7.62 16.34 -0.18
N GLN A 144 -8.06 17.49 0.29
CA GLN A 144 -7.22 18.63 0.60
C GLN A 144 -6.44 18.33 1.87
N MET A 145 -5.15 18.65 1.90
CA MET A 145 -4.34 18.45 3.10
C MET A 145 -4.45 19.64 4.05
N GLU A 146 -4.56 19.33 5.31
CA GLU A 146 -4.57 20.25 6.44
C GLU A 146 -3.66 19.77 7.56
N LEU A 147 -3.46 20.57 8.60
CA LEU A 147 -2.84 20.08 9.84
C LEU A 147 -3.73 19.02 10.47
N GLY A 148 -3.18 17.85 10.61
CA GLY A 148 -3.86 16.68 11.14
C GLY A 148 -3.71 15.49 10.22
N LEU A 149 -4.05 14.32 10.75
CA LEU A 149 -3.86 13.06 10.03
C LEU A 149 -5.08 12.78 9.15
N ASP A 150 -4.95 12.98 7.85
CA ASP A 150 -5.93 12.64 6.82
C ASP A 150 -7.35 13.17 7.11
N CYS A 151 -7.46 14.39 7.67
CA CYS A 151 -8.72 14.97 8.16
C CYS A 151 -9.30 16.08 7.27
N GLY A 152 -8.59 16.54 6.26
CA GLY A 152 -9.05 17.61 5.39
C GLY A 152 -10.21 17.23 4.47
N ALA A 153 -10.81 18.20 3.81
CA ALA A 153 -12.01 18.03 3.01
C ALA A 153 -11.81 17.05 1.84
N ILE A 154 -12.78 16.17 1.62
CA ILE A 154 -12.79 15.18 0.53
C ILE A 154 -13.20 15.89 -0.77
N LEU A 155 -12.41 15.70 -1.81
CA LEU A 155 -12.60 16.29 -3.14
C LEU A 155 -13.11 15.26 -4.17
N GLY A 156 -12.86 13.99 -3.93
CA GLY A 156 -13.31 12.91 -4.80
C GLY A 156 -13.07 11.54 -4.18
N VAL A 157 -13.90 10.56 -4.57
CA VAL A 157 -13.81 9.18 -4.11
C VAL A 157 -13.90 8.24 -5.30
N GLY A 158 -13.13 7.17 -5.25
CA GLY A 158 -13.17 6.10 -6.25
C GLY A 158 -13.27 4.74 -5.61
N TYR A 159 -14.00 3.83 -6.25
CA TYR A 159 -14.22 2.47 -5.76
C TYR A 159 -13.66 1.43 -6.73
N VAL A 160 -13.23 0.30 -6.18
CA VAL A 160 -12.90 -0.93 -6.89
C VAL A 160 -13.57 -2.11 -6.19
N GLU A 161 -14.07 -3.08 -6.95
CA GLU A 161 -14.68 -4.28 -6.38
C GLU A 161 -13.62 -5.16 -5.71
N ASN A 162 -13.97 -5.80 -4.59
CA ASN A 162 -13.11 -6.77 -3.93
C ASN A 162 -13.13 -8.09 -4.73
N CYS A 163 -12.00 -8.48 -5.27
CA CYS A 163 -11.80 -9.73 -6.02
C CYS A 163 -10.91 -10.74 -5.25
N GLY A 164 -10.73 -10.57 -3.95
CA GLY A 164 -9.90 -11.46 -3.13
C GLY A 164 -8.39 -11.28 -3.36
N GLU A 165 -7.95 -10.09 -3.68
CA GLU A 165 -6.57 -9.80 -4.06
C GLU A 165 -5.65 -9.62 -2.86
N ASN A 166 -4.36 -9.89 -3.08
CA ASN A 166 -3.33 -9.55 -2.12
C ASN A 166 -2.98 -8.05 -2.17
N LEU A 167 -2.20 -7.62 -1.17
CA LEU A 167 -1.75 -6.23 -1.00
C LEU A 167 -1.14 -5.62 -2.28
N TYR A 168 -0.32 -6.38 -3.01
CA TYR A 168 0.36 -5.86 -4.20
C TYR A 168 -0.62 -5.57 -5.34
N THR A 169 -1.51 -6.52 -5.65
CA THR A 169 -2.49 -6.38 -6.73
C THR A 169 -3.53 -5.30 -6.41
N LEU A 170 -4.04 -5.30 -5.17
CA LEU A 170 -5.00 -4.28 -4.73
C LEU A 170 -4.37 -2.89 -4.73
N SER A 171 -3.13 -2.72 -4.24
CA SER A 171 -2.42 -1.44 -4.27
C SER A 171 -2.30 -0.89 -5.69
N THR A 172 -2.00 -1.75 -6.66
CA THR A 172 -1.91 -1.36 -8.07
C THR A 172 -3.25 -0.85 -8.59
N ARG A 173 -4.35 -1.58 -8.36
CA ARG A 173 -5.69 -1.18 -8.79
C ARG A 173 -6.16 0.11 -8.12
N LEU A 174 -5.90 0.27 -6.82
CA LEU A 174 -6.23 1.48 -6.08
C LEU A 174 -5.43 2.70 -6.57
N ALA A 175 -4.15 2.53 -6.88
CA ALA A 175 -3.32 3.59 -7.44
C ALA A 175 -3.82 4.05 -8.82
N GLN A 176 -4.19 3.11 -9.70
CA GLN A 176 -4.78 3.39 -11.01
C GLN A 176 -6.13 4.11 -10.87
N ARG A 177 -7.01 3.59 -10.01
CA ARG A 177 -8.31 4.22 -9.74
C ARG A 177 -8.15 5.61 -9.14
N GLY A 178 -7.21 5.76 -8.21
CA GLY A 178 -6.86 7.02 -7.56
C GLY A 178 -6.38 8.07 -8.55
N ALA A 179 -5.56 7.70 -9.52
CA ALA A 179 -5.10 8.59 -10.59
C ALA A 179 -6.28 9.14 -11.43
N GLN A 180 -7.26 8.30 -11.76
CA GLN A 180 -8.46 8.73 -12.48
C GLN A 180 -9.30 9.71 -11.66
N VAL A 181 -9.45 9.46 -10.35
CA VAL A 181 -10.16 10.36 -9.43
C VAL A 181 -9.42 11.68 -9.32
N LEU A 182 -8.09 11.63 -9.12
CA LEU A 182 -7.24 12.81 -9.02
C LEU A 182 -7.31 13.67 -10.29
N TRP A 183 -7.27 13.05 -11.47
CA TRP A 183 -7.44 13.74 -12.74
C TRP A 183 -8.80 14.45 -12.83
N GLY A 184 -9.89 13.78 -12.46
CA GLY A 184 -11.22 14.35 -12.40
C GLY A 184 -11.31 15.54 -11.42
N VAL A 185 -10.66 15.44 -10.26
CA VAL A 185 -10.57 16.51 -9.26
C VAL A 185 -9.82 17.72 -9.83
N LEU A 186 -8.65 17.52 -10.47
CA LEU A 186 -7.87 18.62 -11.06
C LEU A 186 -8.65 19.38 -12.14
N LYS A 187 -9.40 18.68 -13.00
CA LYS A 187 -10.27 19.33 -14.01
C LYS A 187 -11.36 20.17 -13.37
N ARG A 188 -12.02 19.64 -12.33
CA ARG A 188 -13.10 20.34 -11.62
C ARG A 188 -12.60 21.54 -10.81
N LEU A 189 -11.42 21.46 -10.23
CA LEU A 189 -10.77 22.57 -9.54
C LEU A 189 -10.52 23.73 -10.51
N ARG A 190 -10.05 23.44 -11.73
CA ARG A 190 -9.83 24.44 -12.76
C ARG A 190 -11.12 25.19 -13.16
N THR A 191 -12.24 24.48 -13.21
CA THR A 191 -13.55 25.06 -13.59
C THR A 191 -14.34 25.60 -12.40
N HIS A 192 -13.76 25.61 -11.19
CA HIS A 192 -14.42 26.02 -9.94
C HIS A 192 -15.76 25.29 -9.69
N SER A 193 -15.90 24.08 -10.25
CA SER A 193 -17.13 23.28 -10.15
C SER A 193 -17.10 22.23 -9.05
N LEU A 194 -16.05 22.23 -8.21
CA LEU A 194 -15.86 21.26 -7.14
C LEU A 194 -16.34 21.84 -5.81
N VAL A 195 -17.19 21.06 -5.12
CA VAL A 195 -17.62 21.36 -3.75
C VAL A 195 -16.93 20.38 -2.82
N PRO A 196 -15.99 20.84 -1.95
CA PRO A 196 -15.36 19.99 -0.97
C PRO A 196 -16.38 19.44 0.05
N LEU A 197 -16.19 18.19 0.47
CA LEU A 197 -17.00 17.57 1.53
C LEU A 197 -16.17 17.49 2.82
N GLU A 198 -16.58 18.26 3.82
CA GLU A 198 -15.96 18.23 5.14
C GLU A 198 -16.11 16.85 5.78
N GLN A 199 -15.06 16.37 6.43
CA GLN A 199 -15.10 15.10 7.13
C GLN A 199 -15.69 15.26 8.54
N ASN A 200 -16.64 14.40 8.90
CA ASN A 200 -17.11 14.30 10.27
C ASN A 200 -16.16 13.41 11.09
N ASN A 201 -15.54 13.97 12.12
CA ASN A 201 -14.62 13.23 12.99
C ASN A 201 -15.29 12.11 13.78
N ALA A 202 -16.61 12.20 14.03
CA ALA A 202 -17.35 11.15 14.74
C ALA A 202 -17.45 9.85 13.92
N ASP A 203 -17.34 9.94 12.59
CA ASP A 203 -17.42 8.79 11.67
C ASP A 203 -16.02 8.27 11.30
N SER A 204 -14.96 8.85 11.86
CA SER A 204 -13.59 8.49 11.49
C SER A 204 -13.10 7.22 12.18
N SER A 205 -12.30 6.44 11.47
CA SER A 205 -11.49 5.36 12.04
C SER A 205 -10.02 5.54 11.63
N TYR A 206 -9.12 4.88 12.36
CA TYR A 206 -7.69 5.06 12.20
C TYR A 206 -6.97 3.73 12.01
N CYS A 207 -5.91 3.74 11.20
CA CYS A 207 -5.02 2.62 11.02
C CYS A 207 -3.58 3.00 11.38
N THR A 208 -2.88 2.09 12.04
CA THR A 208 -1.51 2.30 12.49
C THR A 208 -0.50 1.74 11.48
N LYS A 209 0.78 2.06 11.69
CA LYS A 209 1.85 1.50 10.87
C LYS A 209 2.01 0.02 11.17
N ILE A 210 2.06 -0.80 10.12
CA ILE A 210 2.33 -2.23 10.24
C ILE A 210 3.72 -2.48 10.81
N THR A 211 3.81 -3.46 11.70
CA THR A 211 5.05 -3.94 12.31
C THR A 211 5.30 -5.39 11.93
N ARG A 212 6.49 -5.91 12.25
CA ARG A 212 6.79 -7.34 12.03
C ARG A 212 5.84 -8.24 12.82
N GLN A 213 5.43 -7.82 14.02
CA GLN A 213 4.60 -8.62 14.91
C GLN A 213 3.20 -8.87 14.36
N ASP A 214 2.68 -7.97 13.51
CA ASP A 214 1.36 -8.12 12.88
C ASP A 214 1.29 -9.36 11.98
N GLY A 215 2.44 -9.79 11.44
CA GLY A 215 2.57 -11.03 10.67
C GLY A 215 2.54 -12.32 11.49
N LEU A 216 2.61 -12.25 12.82
CA LEU A 216 2.48 -13.44 13.68
C LEU A 216 1.05 -13.97 13.60
N ILE A 217 0.93 -15.27 13.32
CA ILE A 217 -0.35 -15.96 13.22
C ILE A 217 -0.43 -17.13 14.21
N THR A 218 -1.66 -17.41 14.62
CA THR A 218 -2.06 -18.68 15.25
C THR A 218 -2.97 -19.42 14.29
N LEU A 219 -2.90 -20.74 14.27
CA LEU A 219 -3.74 -21.55 13.38
C LEU A 219 -5.12 -21.85 14.00
N LYS A 220 -5.75 -20.79 14.56
CA LYS A 220 -7.10 -20.89 15.14
C LYS A 220 -8.19 -20.87 14.09
N ASN A 221 -8.07 -20.01 13.08
CA ASN A 221 -9.07 -19.83 12.03
C ASN A 221 -8.39 -19.67 10.67
N ALA A 222 -8.70 -20.57 9.74
CA ALA A 222 -8.08 -20.60 8.42
C ALA A 222 -8.38 -19.35 7.60
N GLN A 223 -9.61 -18.83 7.66
CA GLN A 223 -10.04 -17.63 6.95
C GLN A 223 -9.28 -16.39 7.43
N GLU A 224 -9.14 -16.20 8.75
CA GLU A 224 -8.40 -15.09 9.33
C GLU A 224 -6.91 -15.13 8.92
N VAL A 225 -6.30 -16.32 8.95
CA VAL A 225 -4.92 -16.52 8.51
C VAL A 225 -4.77 -16.18 7.02
N TYR A 226 -5.72 -16.62 6.19
CA TYR A 226 -5.68 -16.33 4.76
C TYR A 226 -5.80 -14.83 4.47
N TYR A 227 -6.71 -14.12 5.14
CA TYR A 227 -6.83 -12.66 4.98
C TYR A 227 -5.60 -11.91 5.48
N LYS A 228 -4.98 -12.37 6.57
CA LYS A 228 -3.67 -11.86 7.00
C LYS A 228 -2.58 -12.11 5.96
N TYR A 229 -2.56 -13.29 5.34
CA TYR A 229 -1.63 -13.59 4.26
C TYR A 229 -1.79 -12.63 3.07
N LEU A 230 -3.02 -12.33 2.66
CA LEU A 230 -3.29 -11.37 1.58
C LEU A 230 -2.89 -9.94 1.98
N ALA A 231 -3.23 -9.50 3.21
CA ALA A 231 -2.96 -8.16 3.72
C ALA A 231 -1.46 -7.89 3.93
N TYR A 232 -0.72 -8.92 4.34
CA TYR A 232 0.71 -8.81 4.67
C TYR A 232 1.61 -9.45 3.61
N TYR A 233 1.09 -9.64 2.42
CA TYR A 233 1.84 -10.20 1.28
C TYR A 233 3.13 -9.42 1.04
N GLY A 234 4.27 -10.16 0.98
CA GLY A 234 5.60 -9.60 0.85
C GLY A 234 6.21 -9.16 2.19
N TRP A 235 5.57 -8.28 2.93
CA TRP A 235 6.03 -7.83 4.25
C TRP A 235 4.85 -7.45 5.15
N PRO A 236 4.86 -7.83 6.43
CA PRO A 236 5.87 -8.66 7.12
C PRO A 236 5.86 -10.13 6.72
N SER A 237 4.93 -10.57 5.87
CA SER A 237 4.53 -11.95 5.61
C SER A 237 3.86 -12.58 6.84
N VAL A 238 3.17 -13.70 6.68
CA VAL A 238 2.61 -14.43 7.82
C VAL A 238 3.58 -15.51 8.29
N PHE A 239 3.73 -15.64 9.60
CA PHE A 239 4.61 -16.63 10.22
C PHE A 239 4.07 -17.11 11.55
N VAL A 240 4.36 -18.35 11.89
CA VAL A 240 4.05 -18.96 13.18
C VAL A 240 5.17 -18.74 14.20
N GLU A 241 4.93 -19.06 15.47
CA GLU A 241 5.84 -18.80 16.59
C GLU A 241 7.25 -19.35 16.38
N SER A 242 7.38 -20.52 15.72
CA SER A 242 8.68 -21.08 15.34
C SER A 242 9.47 -20.23 14.33
N GLY A 243 8.85 -19.20 13.77
CA GLY A 243 9.40 -18.34 12.72
C GLY A 243 9.25 -18.92 11.30
N LEU A 244 8.58 -20.06 11.13
CA LEU A 244 8.25 -20.61 9.82
C LEU A 244 7.24 -19.68 9.13
N LYS A 245 7.60 -19.13 7.97
CA LYS A 245 6.71 -18.30 7.16
C LYS A 245 5.93 -19.16 6.18
N PHE A 246 4.67 -18.81 5.97
CA PHE A 246 3.87 -19.33 4.86
C PHE A 246 3.94 -18.30 3.72
N THR A 247 4.71 -18.64 2.69
CA THR A 247 5.02 -17.69 1.62
C THR A 247 4.08 -17.79 0.43
N HIS A 248 3.43 -18.94 0.25
CA HIS A 248 2.39 -19.11 -0.74
C HIS A 248 1.25 -19.98 -0.19
N ILE A 249 0.11 -19.35 0.05
CA ILE A 249 -1.16 -19.99 0.42
C ILE A 249 -2.10 -19.84 -0.77
N VAL A 250 -2.61 -20.95 -1.30
CA VAL A 250 -3.53 -20.96 -2.46
C VAL A 250 -4.93 -20.51 -2.04
N GLY A 251 -5.38 -20.97 -0.87
CA GLY A 251 -6.71 -20.70 -0.35
C GLY A 251 -6.95 -21.36 0.99
N PHE A 252 -8.20 -21.30 1.42
CA PHE A 252 -8.64 -21.91 2.67
C PHE A 252 -10.01 -22.58 2.50
N GLU A 253 -10.29 -23.54 3.38
CA GLU A 253 -11.63 -24.07 3.65
C GLU A 253 -12.04 -23.64 5.07
N ALA A 254 -13.20 -23.04 5.20
CA ALA A 254 -13.67 -22.52 6.49
C ALA A 254 -14.34 -23.58 7.37
N GLN A 255 -14.72 -24.72 6.78
CA GLN A 255 -15.41 -25.81 7.49
C GLN A 255 -14.42 -26.85 8.02
N GLY A 256 -14.86 -27.59 9.03
CA GLY A 256 -14.06 -28.63 9.66
C GLY A 256 -13.28 -28.14 10.87
N PHE A 257 -12.89 -29.08 11.73
CA PHE A 257 -12.13 -28.85 12.95
C PHE A 257 -10.93 -29.78 12.99
N TYR A 258 -9.74 -29.22 13.19
CA TYR A 258 -8.48 -29.95 13.16
C TYR A 258 -7.59 -29.51 14.32
N LYS A 259 -6.53 -30.25 14.58
CA LYS A 259 -5.48 -29.76 15.46
C LYS A 259 -4.72 -28.63 14.78
N GLU A 260 -4.33 -27.62 15.51
CA GLU A 260 -3.56 -26.49 14.99
C GLU A 260 -2.23 -27.01 14.40
N GLY A 261 -2.03 -26.79 13.10
CA GLY A 261 -0.84 -27.24 12.37
C GLY A 261 -0.85 -28.70 11.94
N GLU A 262 -1.93 -29.43 12.09
CA GLU A 262 -2.04 -30.81 11.62
C GLU A 262 -1.86 -30.90 10.10
N ILE A 263 -0.99 -31.77 9.64
CA ILE A 263 -0.83 -32.07 8.22
C ILE A 263 -1.96 -33.03 7.84
N ILE A 264 -3.05 -32.48 7.33
CA ILE A 264 -4.25 -33.26 6.98
C ILE A 264 -3.96 -34.15 5.78
N LYS A 265 -3.32 -33.56 4.75
CA LYS A 265 -3.02 -34.26 3.50
C LYS A 265 -1.83 -33.63 2.79
N ILE A 266 -0.98 -34.46 2.23
CA ILE A 266 0.13 -34.05 1.36
C ILE A 266 -0.31 -34.28 -0.09
N LEU A 267 -0.38 -33.20 -0.87
CA LEU A 267 -0.74 -33.21 -2.30
C LEU A 267 0.53 -33.18 -3.16
N ALA A 268 0.39 -33.28 -4.49
CA ALA A 268 1.53 -33.29 -5.40
C ALA A 268 2.44 -32.04 -5.28
N HIS A 269 1.85 -30.86 -5.06
CA HIS A 269 2.57 -29.57 -5.03
C HIS A 269 2.21 -28.69 -3.82
N SER A 270 1.38 -29.17 -2.91
CA SER A 270 0.90 -28.43 -1.75
C SER A 270 0.65 -29.38 -0.57
N ALA A 271 0.29 -28.83 0.58
CA ALA A 271 -0.19 -29.58 1.72
C ALA A 271 -1.39 -28.86 2.34
N LEU A 272 -2.36 -29.64 2.84
CA LEU A 272 -3.48 -29.15 3.61
C LEU A 272 -3.10 -29.11 5.08
N ILE A 273 -3.06 -27.92 5.66
CA ILE A 273 -2.65 -27.68 7.05
C ILE A 273 -3.86 -27.22 7.86
N GLY A 274 -4.18 -28.01 8.88
CA GLY A 274 -5.32 -27.81 9.75
C GLY A 274 -5.20 -26.55 10.62
N CYS A 275 -6.30 -25.86 10.74
CA CYS A 275 -6.55 -24.85 11.77
C CYS A 275 -7.57 -25.42 12.76
N LYS A 276 -7.69 -24.82 13.96
CA LYS A 276 -8.76 -25.24 14.89
C LYS A 276 -10.13 -25.16 14.20
N GLN A 277 -10.32 -24.18 13.32
CA GLN A 277 -11.46 -24.09 12.41
C GLN A 277 -10.96 -23.95 10.96
N GLY A 278 -11.32 -24.90 10.10
CA GLY A 278 -10.93 -24.93 8.70
C GLY A 278 -9.50 -25.38 8.46
N TYR A 279 -9.05 -25.30 7.20
CA TYR A 279 -7.67 -25.60 6.82
C TYR A 279 -7.17 -24.64 5.73
N LEU A 280 -5.85 -24.60 5.59
CA LEU A 280 -5.14 -23.84 4.56
C LEU A 280 -4.51 -24.80 3.56
N GLU A 281 -4.52 -24.44 2.28
CA GLU A 281 -3.70 -25.08 1.27
C GLU A 281 -2.42 -24.28 1.06
N ILE A 282 -1.26 -24.86 1.46
CA ILE A 282 0.04 -24.20 1.43
C ILE A 282 0.92 -24.85 0.37
N VAL A 283 1.53 -24.04 -0.51
CA VAL A 283 2.46 -24.46 -1.56
C VAL A 283 3.90 -24.23 -1.16
N SER A 284 4.24 -23.08 -0.59
CA SER A 284 5.61 -22.78 -0.18
C SER A 284 5.71 -22.18 1.21
N VAL A 285 6.85 -22.46 1.82
CA VAL A 285 7.22 -21.99 3.14
C VAL A 285 8.67 -21.48 3.16
N GLN A 286 8.97 -20.64 4.14
CA GLN A 286 10.33 -20.20 4.41
C GLN A 286 10.70 -20.46 5.87
N PRO A 287 11.52 -21.49 6.16
CA PRO A 287 12.06 -21.69 7.50
C PRO A 287 12.99 -20.55 7.92
N PRO A 288 13.16 -20.31 9.24
CA PRO A 288 14.09 -19.30 9.74
C PRO A 288 15.49 -19.45 9.12
N ASN A 289 16.06 -18.34 8.67
CA ASN A 289 17.40 -18.24 8.08
C ASN A 289 17.63 -19.09 6.80
N LYS A 290 16.58 -19.67 6.20
CA LYS A 290 16.67 -20.41 4.94
C LYS A 290 16.00 -19.65 3.80
N LYS A 291 16.18 -20.14 2.58
CA LYS A 291 15.42 -19.67 1.41
C LYS A 291 14.03 -20.28 1.44
N GLU A 292 13.12 -19.63 0.74
CA GLU A 292 11.81 -20.20 0.42
C GLU A 292 11.97 -21.54 -0.32
N MET A 293 11.08 -22.47 -0.01
CA MET A 293 11.06 -23.81 -0.60
C MET A 293 9.63 -24.36 -0.68
N PRO A 294 9.35 -25.32 -1.59
CA PRO A 294 8.09 -26.04 -1.61
C PRO A 294 7.79 -26.70 -0.25
N ILE A 295 6.52 -26.67 0.16
CA ILE A 295 6.09 -27.28 1.43
C ILE A 295 6.46 -28.77 1.50
N ASN A 296 6.31 -29.51 0.38
CA ASN A 296 6.62 -30.95 0.33
C ASN A 296 8.11 -31.23 0.59
N ALA A 297 9.01 -30.38 0.08
CA ALA A 297 10.44 -30.48 0.35
C ALA A 297 10.76 -30.19 1.84
N TYR A 298 10.05 -29.21 2.43
CA TYR A 298 10.17 -28.92 3.86
C TYR A 298 9.71 -30.10 4.72
N LEU A 299 8.52 -30.66 4.43
CA LEU A 299 7.95 -31.79 5.17
C LEU A 299 8.86 -33.04 5.08
N ALA A 300 9.33 -33.38 3.89
CA ALA A 300 10.25 -34.50 3.68
C ALA A 300 11.56 -34.29 4.44
N GLY A 301 12.15 -33.09 4.38
CA GLY A 301 13.39 -32.79 5.10
C GLY A 301 13.24 -32.81 6.63
N ALA A 302 12.07 -32.45 7.14
CA ALA A 302 11.72 -32.53 8.55
C ALA A 302 11.16 -33.88 8.99
N ARG A 303 11.01 -34.85 8.05
CA ARG A 303 10.40 -36.17 8.27
C ARG A 303 8.99 -36.12 8.87
N LEU A 304 8.22 -35.12 8.45
CA LEU A 304 6.82 -34.91 8.85
C LEU A 304 5.89 -35.63 7.87
N GLN A 305 4.85 -36.29 8.40
CA GLN A 305 3.87 -37.07 7.66
C GLN A 305 2.45 -36.60 7.97
N GLU A 306 1.48 -37.08 7.22
CA GLU A 306 0.05 -36.87 7.49
C GLU A 306 -0.31 -37.28 8.92
N GLY A 307 -1.18 -36.51 9.56
CA GLY A 307 -1.59 -36.71 10.97
C GLY A 307 -0.64 -36.10 12.01
N VAL A 308 0.56 -35.65 11.62
CA VAL A 308 1.52 -34.98 12.51
C VAL A 308 1.32 -33.45 12.46
N CYS A 309 1.59 -32.74 13.54
CA CYS A 309 1.56 -31.29 13.57
C CYS A 309 2.85 -30.68 13.01
N LEU A 310 2.70 -29.65 12.19
CA LEU A 310 3.77 -28.86 11.58
C LEU A 310 4.51 -28.00 12.62
N LEU A 311 3.87 -27.68 13.76
CA LEU A 311 4.32 -26.76 14.82
C LEU A 311 4.87 -27.51 16.00
#